data_796910324f80f2a635406e9826567dc0
#
_entry.id   796910324f80f2a635406e9826567dc0
#
_cell.length_a   1.000
_cell.length_b   1.000
_cell.length_c   1.000
_cell.angle_alpha   90.00
_cell.angle_beta   90.00
_cell.angle_gamma   90.00
#
_symmetry.space_group_name_H-M   'P 1'
#
loop_
_entity.id
_entity.type
_entity.pdbx_description
1 polymer ?
#
loop_
_entity_poly.entity_id
_entity_poly.type
_entity_poly.pdbx_seq_one_letter_code
_entity_poly.pdbx_strand_id
1 'polypeptide(L)'
;MAIGLVGSEMCIRDRYQDTLTRKDIESAYSHAGIDLVEGQVLAETVVAGDVKPVDMGGSTDVADVSWVVPTVSLWGANYAIGTPFHSWQMTAQGKSSIAIKGMTHAAMVMAATGSDLILNKTILDDAWSEHNKTIEKEGYMLPISLSASPPIKDMAP
;
A
#
# COMPACT_ATOMS: atom_id res chain seq x y z
N MET A 1 -0.60 -5.68 20.28
CA MET A 1 0.23 -6.69 21.00
C MET A 1 1.61 -6.65 20.37
N ALA A 2 2.52 -5.84 20.93
CA ALA A 2 3.90 -5.79 20.50
C ALA A 2 4.59 -7.08 20.97
N ILE A 3 4.93 -7.96 20.04
CA ILE A 3 5.76 -9.12 20.36
C ILE A 3 7.19 -8.65 20.21
N GLY A 4 7.86 -8.44 21.35
CA GLY A 4 9.27 -8.05 21.39
C GLY A 4 10.12 -9.06 20.63
N LEU A 5 10.78 -8.60 19.60
CA LEU A 5 11.79 -9.31 18.82
C LEU A 5 13.17 -8.79 19.23
N VAL A 6 13.49 -8.92 20.52
CA VAL A 6 14.82 -8.60 21.01
C VAL A 6 15.84 -9.55 20.38
N GLY A 7 16.75 -9.03 19.60
CA GLY A 7 17.77 -9.77 18.86
C GLY A 7 17.54 -9.91 17.34
N SER A 8 16.28 -9.80 16.88
CA SER A 8 15.97 -9.84 15.44
C SER A 8 16.03 -8.46 14.78
N GLU A 9 15.82 -7.39 15.53
CA GLU A 9 15.77 -6.01 15.02
C GLU A 9 17.09 -5.56 14.39
N MET A 10 18.22 -5.83 15.06
CA MET A 10 19.55 -5.54 14.51
C MET A 10 19.80 -6.33 13.21
N CYS A 11 19.47 -7.61 13.21
CA CYS A 11 19.66 -8.45 12.01
C CYS A 11 18.75 -8.02 10.84
N ILE A 12 17.55 -7.52 11.12
CA ILE A 12 16.63 -7.01 10.10
C ILE A 12 17.16 -5.67 9.58
N ARG A 13 17.55 -4.78 10.49
CA ARG A 13 18.10 -3.47 10.15
C ARG A 13 19.32 -3.57 9.24
N ASP A 14 20.29 -4.40 9.59
CA ASP A 14 21.57 -4.51 8.87
C ASP A 14 21.44 -5.24 7.53
N ARG A 15 20.44 -6.12 7.38
CA ARG A 15 20.30 -6.96 6.18
C ARG A 15 19.34 -6.41 5.14
N TYR A 16 18.28 -5.75 5.56
CA TYR A 16 17.16 -5.42 4.68
C TYR A 16 16.93 -3.93 4.48
N GLN A 17 17.43 -3.10 5.37
CA GLN A 17 17.28 -1.66 5.24
C GLN A 17 18.38 -1.05 4.35
N ASP A 18 17.95 -0.19 3.44
CA ASP A 18 18.83 0.72 2.72
C ASP A 18 18.75 2.11 3.33
N THR A 19 19.90 2.74 3.60
CA THR A 19 19.94 4.03 4.28
C THR A 19 19.29 5.15 3.47
N LEU A 20 19.43 5.13 2.13
CA LEU A 20 18.80 6.13 1.26
C LEU A 20 17.29 5.93 1.23
N THR A 21 16.85 4.70 0.98
CA THR A 21 15.41 4.35 0.98
C THR A 21 14.77 4.65 2.33
N ARG A 22 15.47 4.41 3.43
CA ARG A 22 14.96 4.74 4.76
C ARG A 22 14.73 6.24 4.92
N LYS A 23 15.65 7.08 4.49
CA LYS A 23 15.49 8.55 4.53
C LYS A 23 14.31 9.02 3.69
N ASP A 24 14.12 8.44 2.52
CA ASP A 24 12.99 8.77 1.66
C ASP A 24 11.67 8.40 2.32
N ILE A 25 11.60 7.23 2.94
CA ILE A 25 10.43 6.78 3.69
C ILE A 25 10.19 7.65 4.94
N GLU A 26 11.22 7.95 5.72
CA GLU A 26 11.12 8.85 6.87
C GLU A 26 10.60 10.23 6.45
N SER A 27 11.09 10.75 5.32
CA SER A 27 10.60 11.99 4.74
C SER A 27 9.12 11.88 4.36
N ALA A 28 8.71 10.79 3.69
CA ALA A 28 7.32 10.56 3.31
C ALA A 28 6.41 10.45 4.54
N TYR A 29 6.81 9.74 5.57
CA TYR A 29 6.08 9.64 6.84
C TYR A 29 5.95 10.99 7.52
N SER A 30 7.05 11.77 7.58
CA SER A 30 7.02 13.12 8.16
C SER A 30 6.10 14.07 7.39
N HIS A 31 6.08 14.01 6.05
CA HIS A 31 5.13 14.77 5.24
C HIS A 31 3.67 14.36 5.50
N ALA A 32 3.44 13.09 5.83
CA ALA A 32 2.14 12.59 6.23
C ALA A 32 1.78 12.93 7.70
N GLY A 33 2.66 13.61 8.42
CA GLY A 33 2.46 13.96 9.84
C GLY A 33 2.71 12.79 10.80
N ILE A 34 3.50 11.81 10.39
CA ILE A 34 3.84 10.63 11.18
C ILE A 34 5.32 10.67 11.54
N ASP A 35 5.62 10.78 12.80
CA ASP A 35 7.00 10.74 13.29
C ASP A 35 7.43 9.29 13.55
N LEU A 36 8.43 8.84 12.82
CA LEU A 36 9.09 7.57 13.09
C LEU A 36 10.09 7.72 14.26
N VAL A 37 10.04 6.76 15.17
CA VAL A 37 11.01 6.71 16.26
C VAL A 37 12.37 6.30 15.70
N GLU A 38 13.45 6.94 16.16
CA GLU A 38 14.81 6.57 15.76
C GLU A 38 15.07 5.09 16.04
N GLY A 39 15.56 4.37 15.04
CA GLY A 39 15.81 2.93 15.15
C GLY A 39 14.58 2.04 14.96
N GLN A 40 13.39 2.59 14.78
CA GLN A 40 12.18 1.82 14.51
C GLN A 40 12.32 0.97 13.24
N VAL A 41 12.04 -0.32 13.36
CA VAL A 41 12.21 -1.30 12.27
C VAL A 41 10.91 -1.58 11.56
N LEU A 42 9.78 -1.50 12.26
CA LEU A 42 8.45 -1.76 11.70
C LEU A 42 7.52 -0.58 11.97
N ALA A 43 6.58 -0.36 11.08
CA ALA A 43 5.51 0.60 11.30
C ALA A 43 4.54 0.01 12.34
N GLU A 44 4.53 0.57 13.55
CA GLU A 44 3.73 0.08 14.68
C GLU A 44 2.52 0.96 14.97
N THR A 45 2.46 2.13 14.34
CA THR A 45 1.38 3.10 14.55
C THR A 45 0.31 2.93 13.46
N VAL A 46 -0.93 2.81 13.88
CA VAL A 46 -2.07 2.90 12.96
C VAL A 46 -2.32 4.37 12.66
N VAL A 47 -2.25 4.72 11.39
CA VAL A 47 -2.52 6.07 10.93
C VAL A 47 -3.98 6.17 10.52
N ALA A 48 -4.73 7.04 11.14
CA ALA A 48 -6.13 7.28 10.80
C ALA A 48 -6.27 8.14 9.55
N GLY A 49 -7.44 8.05 8.90
CA GLY A 49 -7.74 8.42 7.53
C GLY A 49 -7.51 9.85 7.02
N ASP A 50 -6.94 10.76 7.80
CA ASP A 50 -6.67 12.15 7.37
C ASP A 50 -5.22 12.37 6.93
N VAL A 51 -4.51 11.30 6.59
CA VAL A 51 -3.14 11.37 6.08
C VAL A 51 -3.14 12.04 4.72
N LYS A 52 -2.33 13.07 4.57
CA LYS A 52 -2.15 13.72 3.27
C LYS A 52 -1.62 12.70 2.26
N PRO A 53 -2.18 12.68 1.04
CA PRO A 53 -1.66 11.82 -0.01
C PRO A 53 -0.16 12.05 -0.19
N VAL A 54 0.61 10.98 -0.18
CA VAL A 54 2.03 11.00 -0.52
C VAL A 54 2.16 10.53 -1.96
N ASP A 55 2.76 11.36 -2.80
CA ASP A 55 3.09 10.96 -4.17
C ASP A 55 4.28 9.99 -4.11
N MET A 56 3.96 8.73 -4.30
CA MET A 56 4.92 7.63 -4.25
C MET A 56 5.32 7.19 -5.64
N GLY A 57 5.55 8.05 -6.56
CA GLY A 57 6.02 7.74 -7.92
C GLY A 57 5.93 6.26 -8.30
N GLY A 58 5.14 5.91 -9.29
CA GLY A 58 4.93 4.51 -9.67
C GLY A 58 3.68 4.36 -10.51
N SER A 59 3.45 3.15 -11.01
CA SER A 59 2.25 2.82 -11.78
C SER A 59 1.63 1.53 -11.25
N THR A 60 0.31 1.44 -11.35
CA THR A 60 -0.45 0.26 -10.94
C THR A 60 -1.75 0.19 -11.72
N ASP A 61 -2.17 -1.01 -12.10
CA ASP A 61 -3.46 -1.25 -12.76
C ASP A 61 -4.66 -0.92 -11.85
N VAL A 62 -4.42 -0.82 -10.55
CA VAL A 62 -5.46 -0.37 -9.59
C VAL A 62 -5.92 1.05 -9.90
N ALA A 63 -5.08 1.88 -10.52
CA ALA A 63 -5.47 3.22 -10.94
C ALA A 63 -6.68 3.17 -11.90
N ASP A 64 -6.66 2.31 -12.91
CA ASP A 64 -7.79 2.15 -13.84
C ASP A 64 -9.04 1.61 -13.15
N VAL A 65 -8.88 0.68 -12.22
CA VAL A 65 -9.99 0.17 -11.40
C VAL A 65 -10.63 1.28 -10.58
N SER A 66 -9.81 2.17 -9.99
CA SER A 66 -10.28 3.28 -9.17
C SER A 66 -11.09 4.33 -9.94
N TRP A 67 -10.97 4.39 -11.27
CA TRP A 67 -11.80 5.23 -12.13
C TRP A 67 -13.20 4.64 -12.40
N VAL A 68 -13.39 3.35 -12.15
CA VAL A 68 -14.64 2.64 -12.47
C VAL A 68 -15.45 2.33 -11.22
N VAL A 69 -14.79 2.12 -10.09
CA VAL A 69 -15.42 1.80 -8.80
C VAL A 69 -14.72 2.50 -7.63
N PRO A 70 -15.45 2.85 -6.56
CA PRO A 70 -14.83 3.34 -5.34
C PRO A 70 -13.76 2.37 -4.85
N THR A 71 -12.54 2.86 -4.66
CA THR A 71 -11.39 2.04 -4.31
C THR A 71 -10.69 2.58 -3.08
N VAL A 72 -10.35 1.69 -2.15
CA VAL A 72 -9.55 2.01 -0.96
C VAL A 72 -8.32 1.12 -0.92
N SER A 73 -7.20 1.67 -0.53
CA SER A 73 -5.93 0.94 -0.37
C SER A 73 -5.56 0.80 1.10
N LEU A 74 -5.07 -0.39 1.47
CA LEU A 74 -4.54 -0.68 2.78
C LEU A 74 -3.02 -0.83 2.68
N TRP A 75 -2.29 -0.09 3.51
CA TRP A 75 -0.87 -0.26 3.69
C TRP A 75 -0.60 -0.96 5.02
N GLY A 76 0.09 -2.09 4.97
CA GLY A 76 0.39 -2.91 6.14
C GLY A 76 1.89 -3.05 6.40
N ALA A 77 2.28 -3.26 7.66
CA ALA A 77 3.66 -3.49 8.07
C ALA A 77 4.10 -4.92 7.75
N ASN A 78 4.34 -5.23 6.50
CA ASN A 78 4.70 -6.56 6.01
C ASN A 78 6.22 -6.76 5.85
N TYR A 79 7.00 -5.72 5.95
CA TYR A 79 8.45 -5.68 5.79
C TYR A 79 9.06 -4.55 6.62
N ALA A 80 10.38 -4.58 6.76
CA ALA A 80 11.10 -3.57 7.52
C ALA A 80 11.04 -2.19 6.84
N ILE A 81 10.91 -1.12 7.65
CA ILE A 81 11.00 0.26 7.16
C ILE A 81 12.35 0.44 6.48
N GLY A 82 12.37 1.06 5.30
CA GLY A 82 13.60 1.26 4.50
C GLY A 82 13.97 0.04 3.63
N THR A 83 13.09 -0.94 3.48
CA THR A 83 13.28 -2.01 2.49
C THR A 83 13.01 -1.46 1.10
N PRO A 84 13.99 -1.52 0.18
CA PRO A 84 13.78 -1.07 -1.20
C PRO A 84 12.75 -1.95 -1.91
N PHE A 85 11.82 -1.32 -2.63
CA PHE A 85 10.88 -2.03 -3.49
C PHE A 85 11.59 -2.66 -4.69
N HIS A 86 10.99 -3.72 -5.26
CA HIS A 86 11.54 -4.44 -6.42
C HIS A 86 12.96 -4.98 -6.18
N SER A 87 13.25 -5.41 -4.96
CA SER A 87 14.59 -5.84 -4.56
C SER A 87 14.60 -7.25 -3.99
N TRP A 88 15.80 -7.84 -3.93
CA TRP A 88 15.99 -9.11 -3.25
C TRP A 88 15.70 -9.04 -1.74
N GLN A 89 15.89 -7.87 -1.12
CA GLN A 89 15.59 -7.62 0.29
C GLN A 89 14.09 -7.78 0.56
N MET A 90 13.25 -7.28 -0.34
CA MET A 90 11.80 -7.46 -0.26
C MET A 90 11.43 -8.94 -0.38
N THR A 91 11.98 -9.63 -1.37
CA THR A 91 11.73 -11.05 -1.61
C THR A 91 12.18 -11.92 -0.43
N ALA A 92 13.35 -11.63 0.14
CA ALA A 92 13.90 -12.38 1.27
C ALA A 92 13.02 -12.30 2.53
N GLN A 93 12.32 -11.18 2.72
CA GLN A 93 11.40 -11.00 3.84
C GLN A 93 10.06 -11.73 3.66
N GLY A 94 9.70 -12.12 2.46
CA GLY A 94 8.39 -12.72 2.14
C GLY A 94 8.04 -14.01 2.87
N LYS A 95 9.04 -14.73 3.39
CA LYS A 95 8.85 -15.93 4.24
C LYS A 95 9.04 -15.65 5.74
N SER A 96 9.27 -14.41 6.12
CA SER A 96 9.44 -14.05 7.53
C SER A 96 8.12 -14.11 8.29
N SER A 97 8.21 -14.22 9.61
CA SER A 97 7.02 -14.13 10.47
C SER A 97 6.35 -12.77 10.39
N ILE A 98 7.10 -11.72 10.07
CA ILE A 98 6.60 -10.36 9.86
C ILE A 98 5.68 -10.33 8.64
N ALA A 99 6.16 -10.84 7.50
CA ALA A 99 5.39 -10.88 6.26
C ALA A 99 4.11 -11.72 6.43
N ILE A 100 4.20 -12.89 7.05
CA ILE A 100 3.03 -13.77 7.27
C ILE A 100 2.00 -13.10 8.18
N LYS A 101 2.43 -12.50 9.29
CA LYS A 101 1.53 -11.80 10.21
C LYS A 101 0.91 -10.56 9.56
N GLY A 102 1.71 -9.78 8.84
CA GLY A 102 1.25 -8.61 8.11
C GLY A 102 0.22 -8.97 7.04
N MET A 103 0.48 -10.02 6.25
CA MET A 103 -0.47 -10.54 5.26
C MET A 103 -1.79 -10.99 5.91
N THR A 104 -1.71 -11.75 7.00
CA THR A 104 -2.91 -12.20 7.72
C THR A 104 -3.71 -11.01 8.27
N HIS A 105 -3.03 -10.04 8.86
CA HIS A 105 -3.66 -8.81 9.36
C HIS A 105 -4.33 -8.02 8.23
N ALA A 106 -3.66 -7.83 7.11
CA ALA A 106 -4.23 -7.17 5.95
C ALA A 106 -5.48 -7.90 5.45
N ALA A 107 -5.44 -9.23 5.36
CA ALA A 107 -6.60 -10.02 4.98
C ALA A 107 -7.79 -9.85 5.94
N MET A 108 -7.52 -9.78 7.25
CA MET A 108 -8.57 -9.53 8.25
C MET A 108 -9.19 -8.14 8.11
N VAL A 109 -8.38 -7.11 7.90
CA VAL A 109 -8.87 -5.73 7.69
C VAL A 109 -9.70 -5.65 6.41
N MET A 110 -9.23 -6.23 5.31
CA MET A 110 -9.98 -6.27 4.06
C MET A 110 -11.32 -7.01 4.21
N ALA A 111 -11.33 -8.14 4.92
CA ALA A 111 -12.56 -8.89 5.19
C ALA A 111 -13.54 -8.09 6.06
N ALA A 112 -13.06 -7.40 7.08
CA ALA A 112 -13.89 -6.52 7.91
C ALA A 112 -14.47 -5.36 7.09
N THR A 113 -13.65 -4.67 6.30
CA THR A 113 -14.10 -3.59 5.41
C THR A 113 -15.16 -4.10 4.42
N GLY A 114 -14.92 -5.26 3.80
CA GLY A 114 -15.90 -5.87 2.90
C GLY A 114 -17.22 -6.21 3.60
N SER A 115 -17.14 -6.69 4.83
CA SER A 115 -18.34 -6.98 5.64
C SER A 115 -19.12 -5.70 5.96
N ASP A 116 -18.44 -4.64 6.34
CA ASP A 116 -19.08 -3.34 6.62
C ASP A 116 -19.77 -2.78 5.39
N LEU A 117 -19.14 -2.86 4.21
CA LEU A 117 -19.73 -2.42 2.94
C LEU A 117 -20.98 -3.23 2.55
N ILE A 118 -21.01 -4.53 2.85
CA ILE A 118 -22.17 -5.39 2.57
C ILE A 118 -23.32 -5.11 3.55
N LEU A 119 -22.99 -4.92 4.82
CA LEU A 119 -23.99 -4.80 5.88
C LEU A 119 -24.49 -3.38 6.08
N ASN A 120 -23.72 -2.37 5.68
CA ASN A 120 -24.04 -0.97 5.87
C ASN A 120 -24.15 -0.24 4.54
N LYS A 121 -25.37 -0.17 4.02
CA LYS A 121 -25.65 0.51 2.77
C LYS A 121 -25.23 1.99 2.76
N THR A 122 -25.25 2.68 3.89
CA THR A 122 -24.87 4.09 3.97
C THR A 122 -23.40 4.29 3.62
N ILE A 123 -22.51 3.45 4.14
CA ILE A 123 -21.08 3.52 3.81
C ILE A 123 -20.85 3.33 2.30
N LEU A 124 -21.57 2.38 1.71
CA LEU A 124 -21.46 2.11 0.27
C LEU A 124 -21.99 3.28 -0.55
N ASP A 125 -23.14 3.85 -0.18
CA ASP A 125 -23.74 5.00 -0.86
C ASP A 125 -22.83 6.25 -0.77
N ASP A 126 -22.22 6.49 0.39
CA ASP A 126 -21.28 7.59 0.60
C ASP A 126 -20.03 7.43 -0.29
N ALA A 127 -19.46 6.20 -0.34
CA ALA A 127 -18.33 5.90 -1.19
C ALA A 127 -18.64 6.14 -2.68
N TRP A 128 -19.81 5.71 -3.16
CA TRP A 128 -20.25 6.00 -4.51
C TRP A 128 -20.50 7.48 -4.76
N SER A 129 -21.05 8.19 -3.78
CA SER A 129 -21.26 9.64 -3.89
C SER A 129 -19.96 10.40 -4.05
N GLU A 130 -18.94 10.06 -3.28
CA GLU A 130 -17.61 10.67 -3.37
C GLU A 130 -16.94 10.32 -4.71
N HIS A 131 -16.96 9.06 -5.09
CA HIS A 131 -16.40 8.58 -6.36
C HIS A 131 -17.02 9.33 -7.56
N ASN A 132 -18.35 9.41 -7.62
CA ASN A 132 -19.04 10.08 -8.73
C ASN A 132 -18.67 11.56 -8.83
N LYS A 133 -18.55 12.28 -7.71
CA LYS A 133 -18.09 13.68 -7.69
C LYS A 133 -16.68 13.84 -8.27
N THR A 134 -15.80 12.90 -7.98
CA THR A 134 -14.43 12.89 -8.53
C THR A 134 -14.48 12.66 -10.05
N ILE A 135 -15.24 11.66 -10.50
CA ILE A 135 -15.41 11.37 -11.93
C ILE A 135 -16.02 12.54 -12.69
N GLU A 136 -17.04 13.19 -12.15
CA GLU A 136 -17.68 14.37 -12.78
C GLU A 136 -16.69 15.54 -12.91
N LYS A 137 -15.82 15.73 -11.94
CA LYS A 137 -14.87 16.83 -11.91
C LYS A 137 -13.67 16.59 -12.83
N GLU A 138 -13.10 15.38 -12.80
CA GLU A 138 -11.81 15.09 -13.44
C GLU A 138 -11.97 14.38 -14.78
N GLY A 139 -13.00 13.54 -14.92
CA GLY A 139 -13.24 12.69 -16.08
C GLY A 139 -12.23 11.54 -16.16
N TYR A 140 -12.66 10.43 -16.75
CA TYR A 140 -11.76 9.32 -17.07
C TYR A 140 -11.50 9.27 -18.57
N MET A 141 -10.23 9.28 -18.94
CA MET A 141 -9.82 9.08 -20.32
C MET A 141 -9.09 7.73 -20.42
N LEU A 142 -9.68 6.83 -21.19
CA LEU A 142 -9.07 5.52 -21.43
C LEU A 142 -7.69 5.70 -22.11
N PRO A 143 -6.59 5.24 -21.48
CA PRO A 143 -5.25 5.48 -22.01
C PRO A 143 -4.95 4.65 -23.27
N ILE A 144 -5.71 3.57 -23.49
CA ILE A 144 -5.54 2.66 -24.62
C ILE A 144 -6.81 2.68 -25.47
N SER A 145 -6.67 2.80 -26.79
CA SER A 145 -7.80 2.75 -27.72
C SER A 145 -8.57 1.43 -27.57
N LEU A 146 -9.91 1.50 -27.57
CA LEU A 146 -10.77 0.31 -27.59
C LEU A 146 -10.51 -0.60 -28.80
N SER A 147 -9.92 -0.08 -29.88
CA SER A 147 -9.51 -0.84 -31.06
C SER A 147 -8.11 -1.44 -30.97
N ALA A 148 -7.36 -1.14 -29.90
CA ALA A 148 -6.02 -1.69 -29.71
C ALA A 148 -6.09 -3.20 -29.47
N SER A 149 -5.40 -3.96 -30.30
CA SER A 149 -5.21 -5.39 -30.06
C SER A 149 -3.96 -5.64 -29.24
N PRO A 150 -3.97 -6.62 -28.34
CA PRO A 150 -2.75 -7.02 -27.64
C PRO A 150 -1.65 -7.41 -28.65
N PRO A 151 -0.41 -6.93 -28.49
CA PRO A 151 0.70 -7.16 -29.44
C PRO A 151 1.31 -8.57 -29.29
N ILE A 152 0.45 -9.61 -29.15
CA ILE A 152 0.89 -10.98 -28.85
C ILE A 152 1.79 -11.52 -29.96
N LYS A 153 1.54 -11.14 -31.21
CA LYS A 153 2.33 -11.59 -32.37
C LYS A 153 3.73 -10.98 -32.38
N ASP A 154 3.87 -9.76 -31.84
CA ASP A 154 5.14 -9.02 -31.80
C ASP A 154 5.98 -9.43 -30.58
N MET A 155 5.37 -10.12 -29.63
CA MET A 155 6.02 -10.60 -28.40
C MET A 155 6.42 -12.09 -28.48
N ALA A 156 6.01 -12.80 -29.51
CA ALA A 156 6.44 -14.17 -29.71
C ALA A 156 7.90 -14.21 -30.21
N PRO A 157 8.77 -15.06 -29.62
CA PRO A 157 10.15 -15.19 -30.06
C PRO A 157 10.25 -15.79 -31.47
#